data_25b5a393b5495ec9acec156a3fd72f2f
#
_entry.id   25b5a393b5495ec9acec156a3fd72f2f
#
_cell.length_a   1.000
_cell.length_b   1.000
_cell.length_c   1.000
_cell.angle_alpha   90.00
_cell.angle_beta   90.00
_cell.angle_gamma   90.00
#
_symmetry.space_group_name_H-M   'P 1'
#
loop_
_entity.id
_entity.type
_entity.pdbx_description
1 polymer ?
#
loop_
_entity_poly.entity_id
_entity_poly.type
_entity_poly.pdbx_seq_one_letter_code
_entity_poly.pdbx_strand_id
1 'polypeptide(L)'
;MTKSVEYLQPNPASRAKLNMINTMSKIRGQEKGPGYPQAEALLAEAMFKYGREIGDDSNFGPALVDVGEAMRELSDIKDSLDIDVKQNFIDPLQNLHDKDLKEIQHHLKKLEGRRLDFDYKKKRQGKITDDEIRQALEKFDESKEIAESSMFNLLEMDIEQVSQLSALVQSQLEYHKQAVQILQQVTSKLEQ
;
A
#
# COMPACT_ATOMS: atom_id res chain seq x y z
N MET A 1 6.13 -1.06 -3.24
CA MET A 1 5.46 -0.65 -2.00
C MET A 1 6.04 0.60 -1.36
N THR A 2 7.29 0.59 -0.88
CA THR A 2 7.91 1.77 -0.22
C THR A 2 7.80 3.05 -1.04
N LYS A 3 8.11 2.98 -2.34
CA LYS A 3 8.01 4.14 -3.24
C LYS A 3 6.57 4.60 -3.50
N SER A 4 5.59 3.70 -3.48
CA SER A 4 4.18 4.08 -3.61
C SER A 4 3.69 4.86 -2.38
N VAL A 5 4.13 4.46 -1.18
CA VAL A 5 3.86 5.19 0.06
C VAL A 5 4.56 6.56 0.07
N GLU A 6 5.81 6.63 -0.42
CA GLU A 6 6.55 7.89 -0.57
C GLU A 6 5.88 8.83 -1.58
N TYR A 7 5.29 8.31 -2.64
CA TYR A 7 4.55 9.09 -3.62
C TYR A 7 3.27 9.70 -3.04
N LEU A 8 2.48 8.92 -2.30
CA LEU A 8 1.25 9.41 -1.67
C LEU A 8 1.53 10.43 -0.55
N GLN A 9 2.61 10.21 0.22
CA GLN A 9 3.03 11.07 1.32
C GLN A 9 4.50 11.46 1.16
N PRO A 10 4.82 12.48 0.35
CA PRO A 10 6.20 12.84 0.03
C PRO A 10 6.98 13.39 1.23
N ASN A 11 6.30 13.96 2.23
CA ASN A 11 6.96 14.51 3.41
C ASN A 11 7.42 13.40 4.39
N PRO A 12 8.75 13.22 4.63
CA PRO A 12 9.27 12.19 5.52
C PRO A 12 8.78 12.32 6.97
N ALA A 13 8.66 13.54 7.47
CA ALA A 13 8.18 13.80 8.83
C ALA A 13 6.71 13.39 8.99
N SER A 14 5.89 13.65 7.98
CA SER A 14 4.48 13.23 7.95
C SER A 14 4.35 11.71 7.93
N ARG A 15 5.19 11.01 7.14
CA ARG A 15 5.23 9.54 7.12
C ARG A 15 5.63 8.95 8.47
N ALA A 16 6.65 9.53 9.12
CA ALA A 16 7.10 9.07 10.44
C ALA A 16 5.99 9.26 11.49
N LYS A 17 5.31 10.41 11.50
CA LYS A 17 4.18 10.69 12.39
C LYS A 17 3.00 9.74 12.14
N LEU A 18 2.67 9.48 10.87
CA LEU A 18 1.62 8.54 10.49
C LEU A 18 1.93 7.11 10.97
N ASN A 19 3.16 6.65 10.82
CA ASN A 19 3.61 5.36 11.32
C ASN A 19 3.50 5.25 12.84
N MET A 20 3.84 6.31 13.56
CA MET A 20 3.71 6.39 15.01
C MET A 20 2.23 6.31 15.45
N ILE A 21 1.35 7.08 14.82
CA ILE A 21 -0.10 7.07 15.08
C ILE A 21 -0.68 5.70 14.78
N ASN A 22 -0.36 5.09 13.64
CA ASN A 22 -0.84 3.76 13.25
C ASN A 22 -0.37 2.67 14.22
N THR A 23 0.85 2.76 14.74
CA THR A 23 1.38 1.83 15.74
C THR A 23 0.65 1.98 17.07
N MET A 24 0.41 3.21 17.52
CA MET A 24 -0.34 3.48 18.75
C MET A 24 -1.82 3.08 18.64
N SER A 25 -2.46 3.29 17.49
CA SER A 25 -3.84 2.87 17.24
C SER A 25 -3.99 1.35 17.24
N LYS A 26 -3.02 0.62 16.66
CA LYS A 26 -2.97 -0.86 16.74
C LYS A 26 -2.88 -1.36 18.18
N ILE A 27 -2.11 -0.69 19.03
CA ILE A 27 -1.95 -1.05 20.44
C ILE A 27 -3.24 -0.77 21.24
N ARG A 28 -4.00 0.27 20.87
CA ARG A 28 -5.22 0.69 21.58
C ARG A 28 -6.52 0.09 21.03
N GLY A 29 -6.47 -0.68 19.93
CA GLY A 29 -7.66 -1.30 19.32
C GLY A 29 -8.67 -0.29 18.75
N GLN A 30 -8.26 0.96 18.53
CA GLN A 30 -9.11 2.00 17.95
C GLN A 30 -9.09 1.97 16.42
N GLU A 31 -10.25 2.17 15.80
CA GLU A 31 -10.36 2.37 14.36
C GLU A 31 -9.51 3.58 13.91
N LYS A 32 -8.90 3.45 12.75
CA LYS A 32 -8.03 4.47 12.17
C LYS A 32 -8.86 5.69 11.81
N GLY A 33 -8.67 6.78 12.51
CA GLY A 33 -9.06 8.09 12.03
C GLY A 33 -8.27 8.47 10.75
N PRO A 34 -8.75 9.47 9.99
CA PRO A 34 -7.99 9.97 8.84
C PRO A 34 -6.57 10.32 9.31
N GLY A 35 -5.61 9.94 8.48
CA GLY A 35 -4.20 10.09 8.80
C GLY A 35 -3.77 11.55 8.99
N TYR A 36 -2.60 11.89 8.55
CA TYR A 36 -2.06 13.24 8.61
C TYR A 36 -2.91 14.20 7.76
N PRO A 37 -3.22 15.44 8.24
CA PRO A 37 -3.98 16.40 7.44
C PRO A 37 -3.24 16.74 6.15
N GLN A 38 -3.97 16.77 5.04
CA GLN A 38 -3.45 17.15 3.73
C GLN A 38 -3.03 18.63 3.74
N ALA A 39 -2.07 18.99 2.89
CA ALA A 39 -1.62 20.37 2.78
C ALA A 39 -2.76 21.32 2.38
N GLU A 40 -3.67 20.85 1.54
CA GLU A 40 -4.86 21.53 1.09
C GLU A 40 -5.81 21.86 2.27
N ALA A 41 -5.97 20.96 3.24
CA ALA A 41 -6.79 21.21 4.45
C ALA A 41 -6.19 22.32 5.32
N LEU A 42 -4.86 22.33 5.50
CA LEU A 42 -4.19 23.38 6.27
C LEU A 42 -4.32 24.75 5.59
N LEU A 43 -4.23 24.78 4.26
CA LEU A 43 -4.43 25.98 3.47
C LEU A 43 -5.89 26.47 3.58
N ALA A 44 -6.86 25.56 3.49
CA ALA A 44 -8.27 25.87 3.66
C ALA A 44 -8.57 26.50 5.02
N GLU A 45 -8.04 25.95 6.10
CA GLU A 45 -8.20 26.52 7.45
C GLU A 45 -7.66 27.96 7.55
N ALA A 46 -6.50 28.22 6.97
CA ALA A 46 -5.94 29.57 6.92
C ALA A 46 -6.81 30.52 6.10
N MET A 47 -7.32 30.08 4.94
CA MET A 47 -8.21 30.88 4.09
C MET A 47 -9.52 31.20 4.79
N PHE A 48 -10.15 30.24 5.47
CA PHE A 48 -11.36 30.48 6.27
C PHE A 48 -11.13 31.48 7.38
N LYS A 49 -10.00 31.33 8.11
CA LYS A 49 -9.68 32.24 9.21
C LYS A 49 -9.56 33.68 8.71
N TYR A 50 -8.70 33.92 7.75
CA TYR A 50 -8.40 35.26 7.26
C TYR A 50 -9.53 35.84 6.39
N GLY A 51 -10.25 34.99 5.63
CA GLY A 51 -11.44 35.42 4.88
C GLY A 51 -12.53 36.00 5.79
N ARG A 52 -12.78 35.36 6.94
CA ARG A 52 -13.73 35.83 7.95
C ARG A 52 -13.22 37.08 8.70
N GLU A 53 -11.92 37.20 8.95
CA GLU A 53 -11.31 38.38 9.55
C GLU A 53 -11.41 39.62 8.66
N ILE A 54 -11.27 39.45 7.33
CA ILE A 54 -11.44 40.53 6.33
C ILE A 54 -12.89 40.93 6.23
N GLY A 55 -13.82 39.98 6.37
CA GLY A 55 -15.28 40.21 6.38
C GLY A 55 -15.85 40.47 5.00
N ASP A 56 -17.17 40.78 5.00
CA ASP A 56 -17.96 40.93 3.76
C ASP A 56 -17.89 42.33 3.15
N ASP A 57 -17.24 43.29 3.83
CA ASP A 57 -17.03 44.65 3.30
C ASP A 57 -16.02 44.68 2.15
N SER A 58 -15.31 43.57 1.92
CA SER A 58 -14.34 43.39 0.87
C SER A 58 -14.70 42.20 -0.03
N ASN A 59 -14.61 42.37 -1.34
CA ASN A 59 -14.79 41.25 -2.28
C ASN A 59 -13.75 40.14 -2.07
N PHE A 60 -12.62 40.44 -1.47
CA PHE A 60 -11.55 39.49 -1.22
C PHE A 60 -11.85 38.52 -0.07
N GLY A 61 -12.55 38.96 0.97
CA GLY A 61 -12.94 38.11 2.11
C GLY A 61 -13.78 36.91 1.70
N PRO A 62 -14.95 37.11 1.06
CA PRO A 62 -15.77 36.02 0.54
C PRO A 62 -15.08 35.17 -0.50
N ALA A 63 -14.32 35.78 -1.43
CA ALA A 63 -13.55 35.02 -2.42
C ALA A 63 -12.51 34.07 -1.77
N LEU A 64 -11.85 34.52 -0.70
CA LEU A 64 -10.92 33.71 0.05
C LEU A 64 -11.61 32.52 0.76
N VAL A 65 -12.84 32.71 1.24
CA VAL A 65 -13.66 31.64 1.82
C VAL A 65 -14.06 30.62 0.76
N ASP A 66 -14.51 31.07 -0.43
CA ASP A 66 -14.86 30.17 -1.55
C ASP A 66 -13.67 29.32 -1.99
N VAL A 67 -12.49 29.91 -2.11
CA VAL A 67 -11.25 29.14 -2.41
C VAL A 67 -10.91 28.19 -1.28
N GLY A 68 -11.12 28.59 -0.03
CA GLY A 68 -10.94 27.73 1.14
C GLY A 68 -11.85 26.50 1.11
N GLU A 69 -13.11 26.65 0.69
CA GLU A 69 -14.03 25.52 0.49
C GLU A 69 -13.52 24.56 -0.57
N ALA A 70 -13.10 25.06 -1.72
CA ALA A 70 -12.53 24.24 -2.77
C ALA A 70 -11.25 23.49 -2.33
N MET A 71 -10.37 24.14 -1.54
CA MET A 71 -9.19 23.49 -0.98
C MET A 71 -9.55 22.39 0.01
N ARG A 72 -10.62 22.54 0.77
CA ARG A 72 -11.12 21.51 1.67
C ARG A 72 -11.67 20.31 0.91
N GLU A 73 -12.47 20.54 -0.12
CA GLU A 73 -12.97 19.46 -0.99
C GLU A 73 -11.81 18.70 -1.69
N LEU A 74 -10.78 19.42 -2.15
CA LEU A 74 -9.57 18.79 -2.71
C LEU A 74 -8.86 17.91 -1.67
N SER A 75 -8.80 18.33 -0.43
CA SER A 75 -8.26 17.53 0.67
C SER A 75 -9.05 16.24 0.87
N ASP A 76 -10.39 16.32 0.88
CA ASP A 76 -11.26 15.19 1.13
C ASP A 76 -11.16 14.12 0.02
N ILE A 77 -11.10 14.54 -1.24
CA ILE A 77 -10.89 13.60 -2.36
C ILE A 77 -9.49 13.00 -2.37
N LYS A 78 -8.49 13.69 -1.85
CA LYS A 78 -7.13 13.17 -1.73
C LYS A 78 -7.01 12.15 -0.59
N ASP A 79 -7.72 12.36 0.52
CA ASP A 79 -7.85 11.36 1.57
C ASP A 79 -8.53 10.08 1.05
N SER A 80 -9.56 10.23 0.21
CA SER A 80 -10.21 9.10 -0.45
C SER A 80 -9.25 8.35 -1.37
N LEU A 81 -8.43 9.07 -2.16
CA LEU A 81 -7.38 8.47 -2.98
C LEU A 81 -6.39 7.65 -2.14
N ASP A 82 -5.92 8.21 -1.02
CA ASP A 82 -4.97 7.53 -0.13
C ASP A 82 -5.57 6.22 0.42
N ILE A 83 -6.85 6.23 0.79
CA ILE A 83 -7.58 5.05 1.27
C ILE A 83 -7.71 4.00 0.16
N ASP A 84 -8.17 4.40 -1.02
CA ASP A 84 -8.40 3.50 -2.14
C ASP A 84 -7.11 2.83 -2.62
N VAL A 85 -6.04 3.61 -2.77
CA VAL A 85 -4.72 3.08 -3.16
C VAL A 85 -4.17 2.15 -2.09
N LYS A 86 -4.36 2.48 -0.82
CA LYS A 86 -3.95 1.61 0.27
C LYS A 86 -4.67 0.27 0.22
N GLN A 87 -6.00 0.28 0.14
CA GLN A 87 -6.83 -0.91 0.19
C GLN A 87 -6.70 -1.80 -1.06
N ASN A 88 -6.65 -1.20 -2.24
CA ASN A 88 -6.76 -1.91 -3.51
C ASN A 88 -5.40 -2.20 -4.18
N PHE A 89 -4.32 -1.56 -3.72
CA PHE A 89 -2.99 -1.75 -4.30
C PHE A 89 -1.93 -2.10 -3.24
N ILE A 90 -1.78 -1.29 -2.17
CA ILE A 90 -0.68 -1.49 -1.22
C ILE A 90 -0.92 -2.70 -0.33
N ASP A 91 -2.10 -2.82 0.30
CA ASP A 91 -2.41 -3.91 1.23
C ASP A 91 -2.40 -5.30 0.53
N PRO A 92 -2.95 -5.49 -0.69
CA PRO A 92 -2.81 -6.74 -1.43
C PRO A 92 -1.37 -7.14 -1.70
N LEU A 93 -0.52 -6.21 -2.17
CA LEU A 93 0.89 -6.47 -2.42
C LEU A 93 1.67 -6.74 -1.12
N GLN A 94 1.32 -6.07 -0.02
CA GLN A 94 1.90 -6.35 1.29
C GLN A 94 1.54 -7.76 1.76
N ASN A 95 0.30 -8.18 1.54
CA ASN A 95 -0.16 -9.52 1.88
C ASN A 95 0.57 -10.60 1.08
N LEU A 96 0.72 -10.40 -0.23
CA LEU A 96 1.50 -11.27 -1.10
C LEU A 96 2.96 -11.41 -0.63
N HIS A 97 3.59 -10.29 -0.24
CA HIS A 97 4.94 -10.31 0.33
C HIS A 97 5.00 -11.05 1.66
N ASP A 98 4.06 -10.79 2.58
CA ASP A 98 4.14 -11.28 3.96
C ASP A 98 3.66 -12.72 4.13
N LYS A 99 2.87 -13.23 3.20
CA LYS A 99 2.41 -14.64 3.18
C LYS A 99 3.12 -15.42 2.09
N ASP A 100 2.72 -15.21 0.84
CA ASP A 100 3.10 -16.10 -0.27
C ASP A 100 4.61 -16.15 -0.50
N LEU A 101 5.28 -15.00 -0.56
CA LEU A 101 6.74 -14.97 -0.74
C LEU A 101 7.49 -15.54 0.46
N LYS A 102 7.02 -15.32 1.69
CA LYS A 102 7.65 -15.93 2.88
C LYS A 102 7.44 -17.44 2.93
N GLU A 103 6.27 -17.91 2.53
CA GLU A 103 5.97 -19.33 2.44
C GLU A 103 6.86 -20.02 1.40
N ILE A 104 7.00 -19.43 0.21
CA ILE A 104 7.91 -19.92 -0.82
C ILE A 104 9.35 -19.96 -0.31
N GLN A 105 9.82 -18.90 0.35
CA GLN A 105 11.16 -18.88 0.96
C GLN A 105 11.35 -20.01 1.97
N HIS A 106 10.32 -20.29 2.78
CA HIS A 106 10.35 -21.41 3.72
C HIS A 106 10.46 -22.75 3.00
N HIS A 107 9.69 -22.98 1.93
CA HIS A 107 9.75 -24.20 1.14
C HIS A 107 11.11 -24.39 0.45
N LEU A 108 11.68 -23.32 -0.11
CA LEU A 108 13.02 -23.35 -0.73
C LEU A 108 14.12 -23.69 0.29
N LYS A 109 14.04 -23.12 1.49
CA LYS A 109 14.98 -23.40 2.57
C LYS A 109 14.88 -24.85 3.06
N LYS A 110 13.66 -25.39 3.15
CA LYS A 110 13.41 -26.79 3.48
C LYS A 110 13.95 -27.73 2.39
N LEU A 111 13.74 -27.38 1.12
CA LEU A 111 14.26 -28.10 -0.04
C LEU A 111 15.79 -28.17 -0.01
N GLU A 112 16.46 -27.04 0.23
CA GLU A 112 17.92 -26.99 0.36
C GLU A 112 18.45 -27.94 1.46
N GLY A 113 17.83 -27.90 2.64
CA GLY A 113 18.20 -28.77 3.76
C GLY A 113 18.02 -30.27 3.43
N ARG A 114 16.92 -30.63 2.77
CA ARG A 114 16.65 -32.03 2.36
C ARG A 114 17.58 -32.49 1.22
N ARG A 115 17.96 -31.61 0.31
CA ARG A 115 18.96 -31.89 -0.71
C ARG A 115 20.32 -32.20 -0.07
N LEU A 116 20.77 -31.38 0.86
CA LEU A 116 22.04 -31.59 1.57
C LEU A 116 22.03 -32.90 2.37
N ASP A 117 20.93 -33.26 3.03
CA ASP A 117 20.79 -34.54 3.74
C ASP A 117 20.90 -35.73 2.78
N PHE A 118 20.19 -35.69 1.65
CA PHE A 118 20.26 -36.73 0.62
C PHE A 118 21.68 -36.87 0.04
N ASP A 119 22.31 -35.76 -0.33
CA ASP A 119 23.66 -35.76 -0.90
C ASP A 119 24.68 -36.33 0.11
N TYR A 120 24.56 -35.99 1.38
CA TYR A 120 25.40 -36.52 2.47
C TYR A 120 25.24 -38.04 2.63
N LYS A 121 24.00 -38.53 2.68
CA LYS A 121 23.70 -39.96 2.83
C LYS A 121 24.17 -40.75 1.61
N LYS A 122 23.92 -40.22 0.42
CA LYS A 122 24.36 -40.85 -0.86
C LYS A 122 25.88 -41.01 -0.92
N LYS A 123 26.66 -40.02 -0.48
CA LYS A 123 28.12 -40.10 -0.42
C LYS A 123 28.62 -41.13 0.57
N ARG A 124 27.82 -41.59 1.51
CA ARG A 124 28.13 -42.59 2.54
C ARG A 124 27.45 -43.93 2.27
N GLN A 125 27.06 -44.19 1.04
CA GLN A 125 26.55 -45.51 0.62
C GLN A 125 27.51 -46.62 1.05
N GLY A 126 26.97 -47.70 1.63
CA GLY A 126 27.72 -48.76 2.27
C GLY A 126 28.03 -48.58 3.76
N LYS A 127 27.88 -47.36 4.31
CA LYS A 127 27.89 -47.07 5.76
C LYS A 127 26.55 -46.70 6.30
N ILE A 128 25.62 -46.30 5.43
CA ILE A 128 24.22 -45.94 5.69
C ILE A 128 23.37 -46.94 4.93
N THR A 129 22.20 -47.29 5.48
CA THR A 129 21.29 -48.27 4.86
C THR A 129 20.65 -47.69 3.59
N ASP A 130 20.38 -48.55 2.61
CA ASP A 130 19.69 -48.13 1.37
C ASP A 130 18.29 -47.56 1.66
N ASP A 131 17.62 -48.03 2.69
CA ASP A 131 16.34 -47.50 3.13
C ASP A 131 16.43 -46.03 3.64
N GLU A 132 17.50 -45.66 4.37
CA GLU A 132 17.71 -44.28 4.82
C GLU A 132 18.04 -43.36 3.65
N ILE A 133 18.75 -43.85 2.64
CA ILE A 133 19.03 -43.08 1.40
C ILE A 133 17.74 -42.87 0.62
N ARG A 134 16.92 -43.93 0.49
CA ARG A 134 15.63 -43.85 -0.19
C ARG A 134 14.66 -42.86 0.51
N GLN A 135 14.55 -42.92 1.81
CA GLN A 135 13.73 -41.97 2.60
C GLN A 135 14.21 -40.52 2.44
N ALA A 136 15.51 -40.29 2.36
CA ALA A 136 16.04 -38.96 2.15
C ALA A 136 15.73 -38.44 0.74
N LEU A 137 15.79 -39.33 -0.28
CA LEU A 137 15.38 -39.00 -1.64
C LEU A 137 13.87 -38.66 -1.70
N GLU A 138 13.01 -39.49 -1.13
CA GLU A 138 11.56 -39.25 -1.08
C GLU A 138 11.22 -37.90 -0.44
N LYS A 139 11.89 -37.57 0.68
CA LYS A 139 11.71 -36.25 1.32
C LYS A 139 12.23 -35.10 0.47
N PHE A 140 13.31 -35.29 -0.26
CA PHE A 140 13.83 -34.27 -1.17
C PHE A 140 12.85 -34.03 -2.33
N ASP A 141 12.37 -35.11 -2.98
CA ASP A 141 11.41 -35.02 -4.09
C ASP A 141 10.10 -34.38 -3.65
N GLU A 142 9.53 -34.78 -2.50
CA GLU A 142 8.36 -34.13 -1.91
C GLU A 142 8.55 -32.62 -1.69
N SER A 143 9.71 -32.21 -1.18
CA SER A 143 9.99 -30.79 -0.96
C SER A 143 10.18 -30.02 -2.25
N LYS A 144 10.70 -30.66 -3.28
CA LYS A 144 10.83 -30.09 -4.62
C LYS A 144 9.46 -29.82 -5.21
N GLU A 145 8.56 -30.81 -5.19
CA GLU A 145 7.19 -30.67 -5.71
C GLU A 145 6.41 -29.55 -4.99
N ILE A 146 6.53 -29.45 -3.66
CA ILE A 146 5.88 -28.40 -2.88
C ILE A 146 6.43 -27.01 -3.26
N ALA A 147 7.74 -26.87 -3.36
CA ALA A 147 8.38 -25.61 -3.72
C ALA A 147 8.01 -25.18 -5.15
N GLU A 148 8.09 -26.11 -6.11
CA GLU A 148 7.70 -25.87 -7.50
C GLU A 148 6.23 -25.48 -7.63
N SER A 149 5.32 -26.18 -6.95
CA SER A 149 3.89 -25.88 -6.95
C SER A 149 3.61 -24.49 -6.35
N SER A 150 4.24 -24.15 -5.23
CA SER A 150 4.07 -22.83 -4.59
C SER A 150 4.56 -21.69 -5.48
N MET A 151 5.70 -21.87 -6.18
CA MET A 151 6.22 -20.88 -7.12
C MET A 151 5.31 -20.76 -8.36
N PHE A 152 4.83 -21.88 -8.88
CA PHE A 152 3.90 -21.89 -10.02
C PHE A 152 2.60 -21.17 -9.69
N ASN A 153 2.00 -21.46 -8.54
CA ASN A 153 0.78 -20.77 -8.09
C ASN A 153 0.97 -19.27 -7.97
N LEU A 154 2.13 -18.80 -7.50
CA LEU A 154 2.43 -17.36 -7.46
C LEU A 154 2.49 -16.74 -8.87
N LEU A 155 3.05 -17.45 -9.85
CA LEU A 155 3.13 -16.97 -11.23
C LEU A 155 1.77 -16.94 -11.93
N GLU A 156 0.84 -17.83 -11.56
CA GLU A 156 -0.55 -17.84 -12.07
C GLU A 156 -1.37 -16.65 -11.55
N MET A 157 -0.90 -15.94 -10.52
CA MET A 157 -1.58 -14.76 -9.95
C MET A 157 -1.21 -13.44 -10.67
N ASP A 158 -0.55 -13.46 -11.81
CA ASP A 158 -0.12 -12.25 -12.54
C ASP A 158 -1.31 -11.38 -12.98
N ILE A 159 -2.42 -11.99 -13.38
CA ILE A 159 -3.68 -11.30 -13.77
C ILE A 159 -4.23 -10.51 -12.58
N GLU A 160 -4.18 -11.05 -11.37
CA GLU A 160 -4.61 -10.35 -10.17
C GLU A 160 -3.69 -9.15 -9.87
N GLN A 161 -2.38 -9.28 -10.05
CA GLN A 161 -1.42 -8.19 -9.90
C GLN A 161 -1.67 -7.07 -10.93
N VAL A 162 -2.00 -7.41 -12.17
CA VAL A 162 -2.40 -6.44 -13.19
C VAL A 162 -3.70 -5.73 -12.80
N SER A 163 -4.67 -6.46 -12.23
CA SER A 163 -5.92 -5.87 -11.71
C SER A 163 -5.67 -4.86 -10.59
N GLN A 164 -4.77 -5.17 -9.65
CA GLN A 164 -4.35 -4.26 -8.58
C GLN A 164 -3.66 -3.00 -9.13
N LEU A 165 -2.81 -3.15 -10.16
CA LEU A 165 -2.20 -2.03 -10.84
C LEU A 165 -3.23 -1.16 -11.58
N SER A 166 -4.22 -1.79 -12.21
CA SER A 166 -5.36 -1.10 -12.84
C SER A 166 -6.16 -0.30 -11.80
N ALA A 167 -6.41 -0.86 -10.62
CA ALA A 167 -7.09 -0.16 -9.53
C ALA A 167 -6.33 1.09 -9.07
N LEU A 168 -4.99 1.04 -8.98
CA LEU A 168 -4.15 2.21 -8.70
C LEU A 168 -4.38 3.32 -9.73
N VAL A 169 -4.32 2.98 -11.02
CA VAL A 169 -4.49 3.95 -12.11
C VAL A 169 -5.91 4.51 -12.12
N GLN A 170 -6.92 3.68 -11.87
CA GLN A 170 -8.32 4.09 -11.81
C GLN A 170 -8.57 5.08 -10.65
N SER A 171 -8.02 4.81 -9.47
CA SER A 171 -8.12 5.72 -8.32
C SER A 171 -7.47 7.09 -8.62
N GLN A 172 -6.30 7.10 -9.28
CA GLN A 172 -5.65 8.33 -9.71
C GLN A 172 -6.50 9.10 -10.74
N LEU A 173 -7.07 8.41 -11.71
CA LEU A 173 -7.92 9.01 -12.72
C LEU A 173 -9.16 9.66 -12.08
N GLU A 174 -9.80 8.99 -11.16
CA GLU A 174 -10.99 9.49 -10.46
C GLU A 174 -10.67 10.73 -9.63
N TYR A 175 -9.58 10.70 -8.86
CA TYR A 175 -9.08 11.87 -8.13
C TYR A 175 -8.88 13.08 -9.03
N HIS A 176 -8.18 12.92 -10.17
CA HIS A 176 -7.91 14.04 -11.08
C HIS A 176 -9.17 14.57 -11.74
N LYS A 177 -10.16 13.73 -12.07
CA LYS A 177 -11.45 14.16 -12.61
C LYS A 177 -12.21 15.02 -11.60
N GLN A 178 -12.31 14.56 -10.35
CA GLN A 178 -12.98 15.30 -9.28
C GLN A 178 -12.24 16.60 -8.98
N ALA A 179 -10.91 16.60 -8.93
CA ALA A 179 -10.11 17.81 -8.75
C ALA A 179 -10.36 18.86 -9.84
N VAL A 180 -10.44 18.45 -11.09
CA VAL A 180 -10.78 19.36 -12.21
C VAL A 180 -12.17 19.97 -12.00
N GLN A 181 -13.18 19.20 -11.62
CA GLN A 181 -14.53 19.71 -11.38
C GLN A 181 -14.57 20.76 -10.26
N ILE A 182 -13.92 20.47 -9.12
CA ILE A 182 -13.84 21.40 -7.99
C ILE A 182 -13.19 22.72 -8.40
N LEU A 183 -12.04 22.65 -9.09
CA LEU A 183 -11.31 23.84 -9.53
C LEU A 183 -12.08 24.64 -10.58
N GLN A 184 -12.79 24.01 -11.51
CA GLN A 184 -13.65 24.68 -12.47
C GLN A 184 -14.80 25.41 -11.78
N GLN A 185 -15.44 24.81 -10.77
CA GLN A 185 -16.51 25.42 -10.03
C GLN A 185 -16.07 26.69 -9.27
N VAL A 186 -14.94 26.64 -8.55
CA VAL A 186 -14.42 27.82 -7.84
C VAL A 186 -13.96 28.90 -8.80
N THR A 187 -13.33 28.54 -9.93
CA THR A 187 -12.94 29.51 -10.97
C THR A 187 -14.17 30.26 -11.47
N SER A 188 -15.27 29.56 -11.79
CA SER A 188 -16.52 30.19 -12.24
C SER A 188 -17.16 31.10 -11.18
N LYS A 189 -17.03 30.78 -9.89
CA LYS A 189 -17.48 31.65 -8.80
C LYS A 189 -16.66 32.94 -8.70
N LEU A 190 -15.34 32.86 -8.91
CA LEU A 190 -14.44 34.01 -8.81
C LEU A 190 -14.55 35.00 -10.01
N GLU A 191 -15.09 34.54 -11.12
CA GLU A 191 -15.30 35.37 -12.34
C GLU A 191 -16.64 36.13 -12.35
N GLN A 192 -17.52 35.90 -11.36
CA GLN A 192 -18.82 36.56 -11.19
C GLN A 192 -18.71 37.84 -10.33
#